data_9463c4416e7aae6c8e41ed3ed1b2ade5
#
_entry.id   9463c4416e7aae6c8e41ed3ed1b2ade5
#
_cell.length_a   1.000
_cell.length_b   1.000
_cell.length_c   1.000
_cell.angle_alpha   90.00
_cell.angle_beta   90.00
_cell.angle_gamma   90.00
#
_symmetry.space_group_name_H-M   'P 1'
#
loop_
_entity.id
_entity.type
_entity.pdbx_description
1 polymer ?
#
loop_
_entity_poly.entity_id
_entity_poly.type
_entity_poly.pdbx_seq_one_letter_code
_entity_poly.pdbx_strand_id
1 'polypeptide(L)'
;MHFIIAYDVTNPSRLQRLHKALCEYALPIQKSVFLLMGSEAQFAKCRQKAEQIIDSSKDDLRFYALPERGIKIALGQAPLPDGIYLS
;
A
#
# COMPACT_ATOMS: atom_id res chain seq x y z
N MET A 1 3.57 -13.01 5.63
CA MET A 1 3.57 -11.67 6.21
C MET A 1 2.67 -10.75 5.40
N HIS A 2 2.08 -9.79 6.05
CA HIS A 2 1.12 -8.89 5.37
C HIS A 2 1.59 -7.46 5.51
N PHE A 3 1.31 -6.66 4.47
CA PHE A 3 1.73 -5.27 4.44
C PHE A 3 0.58 -4.39 3.94
N ILE A 4 0.44 -3.24 4.55
CA ILE A 4 -0.47 -2.20 4.05
C ILE A 4 0.38 -1.18 3.33
N ILE A 5 -0.08 -0.78 2.14
CA ILE A 5 0.56 0.24 1.33
C ILE A 5 -0.44 1.37 1.16
N ALA A 6 -0.10 2.54 1.66
CA ALA A 6 -0.95 3.72 1.54
C ALA A 6 -0.20 4.81 0.81
N TYR A 7 -0.89 5.55 -0.06
CA TYR A 7 -0.24 6.60 -0.81
C TYR A 7 -1.16 7.79 -1.04
N ASP A 8 -0.54 8.93 -1.26
CA ASP A 8 -1.24 10.16 -1.63
C ASP A 8 -0.47 10.78 -2.79
N VAL A 9 -1.00 10.64 -4.00
CA VAL A 9 -0.40 11.10 -5.23
C VAL A 9 -1.44 11.90 -5.99
N THR A 10 -1.17 13.17 -6.20
CA THR A 10 -2.13 14.06 -6.87
C THR A 10 -1.96 14.13 -8.38
N ASN A 11 -0.78 13.83 -8.90
CA ASN A 11 -0.55 13.83 -10.33
C ASN A 11 -1.27 12.63 -10.99
N PRO A 12 -2.20 12.85 -11.92
CA PRO A 12 -3.01 11.76 -12.47
C PRO A 12 -2.16 10.69 -13.17
N SER A 13 -1.12 11.08 -13.88
CA SER A 13 -0.28 10.14 -14.61
C SER A 13 0.50 9.23 -13.65
N ARG A 14 1.12 9.82 -12.62
CA ARG A 14 1.85 9.03 -11.62
C ARG A 14 0.91 8.16 -10.81
N LEU A 15 -0.26 8.71 -10.45
CA LEU A 15 -1.27 7.97 -9.70
C LEU A 15 -1.69 6.69 -10.44
N GLN A 16 -1.97 6.84 -11.73
CA GLN A 16 -2.40 5.71 -12.56
C GLN A 16 -1.28 4.66 -12.69
N ARG A 17 -0.06 5.10 -12.91
CA ARG A 17 1.07 4.19 -13.02
C ARG A 17 1.35 3.46 -11.71
N LEU A 18 1.25 4.16 -10.60
CA LEU A 18 1.44 3.57 -9.27
C LEU A 18 0.35 2.53 -8.99
N HIS A 19 -0.89 2.88 -9.24
CA HIS A 19 -2.01 1.96 -9.05
C HIS A 19 -1.81 0.68 -9.87
N LYS A 20 -1.46 0.82 -11.13
CA LYS A 20 -1.24 -0.32 -12.00
C LYS A 20 -0.10 -1.20 -11.50
N ALA A 21 1.00 -0.58 -11.07
CA ALA A 21 2.15 -1.32 -10.54
C ALA A 21 1.79 -2.06 -9.26
N LEU A 22 1.06 -1.42 -8.36
CA LEU A 22 0.67 -2.05 -7.10
C LEU A 22 -0.29 -3.22 -7.31
N CYS A 23 -1.15 -3.14 -8.33
CA CYS A 23 -2.06 -4.24 -8.66
C CYS A 23 -1.33 -5.52 -9.07
N GLU A 24 -0.08 -5.44 -9.49
CA GLU A 24 0.71 -6.62 -9.82
C GLU A 24 1.13 -7.41 -8.59
N TYR A 25 1.19 -6.77 -7.43
CA TYR A 25 1.72 -7.35 -6.20
C TYR A 25 0.69 -7.46 -5.08
N ALA A 26 -0.31 -6.60 -5.09
CA ALA A 26 -1.19 -6.41 -3.95
C ALA A 26 -2.65 -6.27 -4.38
N LEU A 27 -3.54 -6.32 -3.38
CA LEU A 27 -4.98 -6.17 -3.60
C LEU A 27 -5.43 -4.78 -3.18
N PRO A 28 -6.17 -4.06 -4.02
CA PRO A 28 -6.76 -2.81 -3.59
C PRO A 28 -7.87 -3.10 -2.59
N ILE A 29 -7.77 -2.53 -1.40
CA ILE A 29 -8.79 -2.71 -0.36
C ILE A 29 -9.57 -1.43 -0.13
N GLN A 30 -9.04 -0.32 -0.57
CA GLN A 30 -9.68 0.97 -0.47
C GLN A 30 -8.97 1.95 -1.40
N LYS A 31 -9.59 3.10 -1.65
CA LYS A 31 -8.95 4.14 -2.44
C LYS A 31 -7.60 4.50 -1.81
N SER A 32 -6.55 4.39 -2.60
CA SER A 32 -5.17 4.70 -2.18
C SER A 32 -4.62 3.80 -1.07
N VAL A 33 -5.21 2.61 -0.88
CA VAL A 33 -4.73 1.64 0.11
C VAL A 33 -4.74 0.24 -0.50
N PHE A 34 -3.60 -0.44 -0.41
CA PHE A 34 -3.43 -1.80 -0.90
C PHE A 34 -3.00 -2.73 0.22
N LEU A 35 -3.38 -3.99 0.09
CA LEU A 35 -2.92 -5.06 0.99
C LEU A 35 -2.05 -6.02 0.19
N LEU A 36 -0.82 -6.19 0.63
CA LEU A 36 0.09 -7.16 0.03
C LEU A 36 0.25 -8.35 0.98
N MET A 37 -0.09 -9.53 0.48
CA MET A 37 0.09 -10.78 1.21
C MET A 37 1.21 -11.56 0.51
N GLY A 38 2.33 -11.72 1.19
CA GLY A 38 3.44 -12.41 0.57
C GLY A 38 4.70 -12.36 1.41
N SER A 39 5.81 -12.73 0.78
CA SER A 39 7.11 -12.75 1.42
C SER A 39 7.72 -11.36 1.47
N GLU A 40 8.76 -11.24 2.30
CA GLU A 40 9.52 -9.98 2.34
C GLU A 40 10.17 -9.68 1.00
N ALA A 41 10.56 -10.72 0.25
CA ALA A 41 11.14 -10.53 -1.08
C ALA A 41 10.13 -9.92 -2.04
N GLN A 42 8.88 -10.38 -2.00
CA GLN A 42 7.82 -9.80 -2.83
C GLN A 42 7.52 -8.37 -2.42
N PHE A 43 7.49 -8.11 -1.12
CA PHE A 43 7.29 -6.77 -0.62
C PHE A 43 8.42 -5.83 -1.08
N ALA A 44 9.67 -6.29 -1.00
CA ALA A 44 10.82 -5.48 -1.42
C ALA A 44 10.73 -5.11 -2.90
N LYS A 45 10.31 -6.03 -3.75
CA LYS A 45 10.12 -5.76 -5.18
C LYS A 45 9.02 -4.75 -5.42
N CYS A 46 7.91 -4.90 -4.73
CA CYS A 46 6.78 -3.99 -4.83
C CYS A 46 7.18 -2.59 -4.39
N ARG A 47 7.85 -2.49 -3.25
CA ARG A 47 8.32 -1.22 -2.72
C ARG A 47 9.28 -0.52 -3.67
N GLN A 48 10.24 -1.27 -4.20
CA GLN A 48 11.22 -0.71 -5.14
C GLN A 48 10.52 -0.14 -6.37
N LYS A 49 9.57 -0.87 -6.92
CA LYS A 49 8.83 -0.43 -8.10
C LYS A 49 8.01 0.83 -7.80
N ALA A 50 7.33 0.84 -6.66
CA ALA A 50 6.54 2.00 -6.26
C ALA A 50 7.41 3.24 -6.06
N GLU A 51 8.55 3.08 -5.41
CA GLU A 51 9.46 4.19 -5.17
C GLU A 51 10.04 4.78 -6.45
N GLN A 52 10.15 3.97 -7.51
CA GLN A 52 10.62 4.46 -8.81
C GLN A 52 9.57 5.28 -9.54
N ILE A 53 8.30 5.11 -9.20
CA ILE A 53 7.21 5.80 -9.89
C ILE A 53 6.89 7.14 -9.25
N ILE A 54 6.93 7.20 -7.92
CA ILE A 54 6.53 8.41 -7.20
C ILE A 54 7.59 9.51 -7.30
N ASP A 55 7.14 10.73 -7.06
CA ASP A 55 8.03 11.88 -6.90
C ASP A 55 8.14 12.14 -5.40
N SER A 56 9.32 11.83 -4.83
CA SER A 56 9.51 11.89 -3.39
C SER A 56 9.34 13.29 -2.80
N SER A 57 9.40 14.33 -3.63
CA SER A 57 9.21 15.70 -3.16
C SER A 57 7.74 16.13 -3.16
N LYS A 58 6.86 15.39 -3.85
CA LYS A 58 5.47 15.78 -4.01
C LYS A 58 4.48 14.73 -3.55
N ASP A 59 4.90 13.46 -3.55
CA ASP A 59 4.01 12.34 -3.28
C ASP A 59 4.31 11.73 -1.92
N ASP A 60 3.29 11.11 -1.32
CA ASP A 60 3.43 10.39 -0.06
C ASP A 60 3.21 8.90 -0.32
N LEU A 61 4.09 8.07 0.22
CA LEU A 61 4.00 6.62 0.07
C LEU A 61 4.43 6.00 1.39
N ARG A 62 3.54 5.20 1.98
CA ARG A 62 3.77 4.60 3.29
C ARG A 62 3.55 3.11 3.28
N PHE A 63 4.35 2.40 4.04
CA PHE A 63 4.29 0.95 4.16
C PHE A 63 4.19 0.56 5.64
N TYR A 64 3.30 -0.38 5.92
CA TYR A 64 3.10 -0.88 7.28
C TYR A 64 3.11 -2.40 7.26
N ALA A 65 3.94 -3.00 8.10
CA ALA A 65 3.93 -4.45 8.28
C ALA A 65 2.87 -4.82 9.31
N LEU A 66 2.08 -5.85 9.01
CA LEU A 66 1.04 -6.31 9.91
C LEU A 66 1.29 -7.79 10.27
N PRO A 67 1.10 -8.18 11.53
CA PRO A 67 1.06 -9.59 11.88
C PRO A 67 -0.18 -10.24 11.28
N GLU A 68 -0.14 -11.56 11.07
CA GLU A 68 -1.27 -12.25 10.47
C GLU A 68 -2.58 -12.02 11.19
N ARG A 69 -2.56 -11.98 12.52
CA ARG A 69 -3.76 -11.70 13.31
C ARG A 69 -4.31 -10.32 13.04
N GLY A 70 -3.45 -9.38 12.70
CA GLY A 70 -3.84 -8.02 12.44
C GLY A 70 -4.64 -7.86 11.17
N ILE A 71 -4.53 -8.83 10.25
CA ILE A 71 -5.21 -8.73 8.97
C ILE A 71 -6.72 -8.75 9.11
N LYS A 72 -7.24 -9.58 10.00
CA LYS A 72 -8.68 -9.62 10.25
C LYS A 72 -9.18 -8.27 10.74
N ILE A 73 -8.40 -7.64 11.58
CA ILE A 73 -8.72 -6.33 12.13
C ILE A 73 -8.67 -5.27 11.04
N ALA A 74 -7.63 -5.31 10.21
CA ALA A 74 -7.46 -4.32 9.15
C ALA A 74 -8.57 -4.36 8.12
N LEU A 75 -9.08 -5.56 7.82
CA LEU A 75 -10.12 -5.70 6.81
C LEU A 75 -11.53 -5.43 7.33
N GLY A 76 -11.72 -5.41 8.63
CA GLY A 76 -13.07 -5.40 9.11
C GLY A 76 -13.43 -4.31 10.09
N GLN A 77 -12.92 -4.39 11.26
CA GLN A 77 -13.64 -3.85 12.39
C GLN A 77 -12.82 -2.99 13.33
N ALA A 78 -11.51 -3.03 13.23
CA ALA A 78 -10.67 -2.36 14.19
C ALA A 78 -9.78 -1.31 13.55
N PRO A 79 -9.24 -0.39 14.34
CA PRO A 79 -8.42 0.69 13.81
C PRO A 79 -7.14 0.17 13.15
N LEU A 80 -6.79 0.80 12.07
CA LEU A 80 -5.52 0.59 11.39
C LEU A 80 -4.43 1.43 12.05
N PRO A 81 -3.16 1.20 11.66
CA PRO A 81 -2.08 2.09 12.09
C PRO A 81 -2.41 3.55 11.81
N ASP A 82 -1.80 4.43 12.59
CA ASP A 82 -2.07 5.87 12.46
C ASP A 82 -1.93 6.37 11.02
N GLY A 83 -2.92 7.14 10.60
CA GLY A 83 -2.92 7.71 9.26
C GLY A 83 -3.55 6.82 8.20
N ILE A 84 -4.03 5.64 8.55
CA ILE A 84 -4.71 4.74 7.64
C ILE A 84 -6.10 4.42 8.16
N TYR A 85 -7.10 4.67 7.33
CA TYR A 85 -8.50 4.45 7.70
C TYR A 85 -9.22 3.75 6.55
N LEU A 86 -9.88 2.63 6.86
CA LEU A 86 -10.77 1.96 5.93
C LEU A 86 -12.17 2.53 6.10
N SER A 87 -12.75 3.01 5.02
CA SER A 87 -14.10 3.58 5.09
C SER A 87 -15.17 2.54 5.09
#